data_808bc79ca850a66f58b674bd86f7643f
#
_entry.id   808bc79ca850a66f58b674bd86f7643f
#
_cell.length_a   1.000
_cell.length_b   1.000
_cell.length_c   1.000
_cell.angle_alpha   90.00
_cell.angle_beta   90.00
_cell.angle_gamma   90.00
#
_symmetry.space_group_name_H-M   'P 1'
#
loop_
_entity.id
_entity.type
_entity.pdbx_description
1 polymer ?
#
loop_
_entity_poly.entity_id
_entity_poly.type
_entity_poly.pdbx_seq_one_letter_code
_entity_poly.pdbx_strand_id
1 'polypeptide(L)'
;MTRVAVFSDSHRDRFSLGRLLDAMGEIDAACFLGDVASDAAYLRLRLTAMAGKPPLYAVRGNNDYASALPDELVCELGGKRLYLTHGHLCASLYSLVMKAKERNADAALFGHTHEAMNEYADGVLLLNPGAAGDRMHGRGGAARASLLLIDGDNLIVRNFVL
;
A
#
# COMPACT_ATOMS: atom_id res chain seq x y z
N MET A 1 -13.40 14.12 0.97
CA MET A 1 -12.25 13.49 0.26
C MET A 1 -11.39 12.77 1.28
N THR A 2 -11.23 11.45 1.18
CA THR A 2 -10.41 10.63 2.09
C THR A 2 -9.03 10.40 1.50
N ARG A 3 -7.97 10.54 2.31
CA ARG A 3 -6.55 10.49 1.91
C ARG A 3 -5.91 9.23 2.49
N VAL A 4 -5.55 8.28 1.65
CA VAL A 4 -4.99 6.98 2.06
C VAL A 4 -3.54 6.87 1.55
N ALA A 5 -2.58 6.84 2.47
CA ALA A 5 -1.18 6.59 2.14
C ALA A 5 -0.96 5.09 1.86
N VAL A 6 -0.29 4.76 0.76
CA VAL A 6 -0.06 3.37 0.33
C VAL A 6 1.44 3.12 0.18
N PHE A 7 1.95 2.16 0.96
CA PHE A 7 3.35 1.75 1.00
C PHE A 7 3.50 0.26 0.77
N SER A 8 4.59 -0.15 0.17
CA SER A 8 5.00 -1.55 0.00
C SER A 8 6.52 -1.68 -0.05
N ASP A 9 7.02 -2.88 0.20
CA ASP A 9 8.41 -3.26 -0.11
C ASP A 9 9.44 -2.28 0.45
N SER A 10 9.33 -1.98 1.75
CA SER A 10 10.21 -1.03 2.44
C SER A 10 11.60 -1.58 2.73
N HIS A 11 11.74 -2.91 2.84
CA HIS A 11 13.01 -3.63 2.99
C HIS A 11 13.94 -3.03 4.05
N ARG A 12 13.38 -2.58 5.19
CA ARG A 12 14.05 -1.93 6.32
C ARG A 12 14.57 -0.50 6.05
N ASP A 13 14.25 0.09 4.90
CA ASP A 13 14.57 1.50 4.64
C ASP A 13 13.54 2.44 5.30
N ARG A 14 13.59 2.49 6.63
CA ARG A 14 12.70 3.35 7.43
C ARG A 14 12.94 4.83 7.21
N PHE A 15 14.14 5.20 6.76
CA PHE A 15 14.46 6.59 6.43
C PHE A 15 13.63 7.07 5.22
N SER A 16 13.67 6.33 4.11
CA SER A 16 12.87 6.64 2.92
C SER A 16 11.37 6.54 3.22
N LEU A 17 10.96 5.50 3.95
CA LEU A 17 9.56 5.30 4.36
C LEU A 17 9.03 6.49 5.18
N GLY A 18 9.81 6.99 6.13
CA GLY A 18 9.46 8.17 6.93
C GLY A 18 9.36 9.44 6.08
N ARG A 19 10.32 9.67 5.18
CA ARG A 19 10.30 10.84 4.28
C ARG A 19 9.12 10.82 3.31
N LEU A 20 8.76 9.64 2.79
CA LEU A 20 7.58 9.48 1.93
C LEU A 20 6.30 9.82 2.70
N LEU A 21 6.17 9.33 3.95
CA LEU A 21 5.03 9.66 4.81
C LEU A 21 4.96 11.18 5.09
N ASP A 22 6.09 11.80 5.43
CA ASP A 22 6.15 13.24 5.71
C ASP A 22 5.78 14.09 4.48
N ALA A 23 6.19 13.66 3.29
CA ALA A 23 5.87 14.33 2.03
C ALA A 23 4.37 14.30 1.67
N MET A 24 3.62 13.30 2.16
CA MET A 24 2.18 13.20 1.92
C MET A 24 1.35 14.17 2.77
N GLY A 25 1.91 14.66 3.89
CA GLY A 25 1.21 15.55 4.81
C GLY A 25 0.09 14.85 5.57
N GLU A 26 -1.05 15.51 5.72
CA GLU A 26 -2.21 14.94 6.42
C GLU A 26 -2.80 13.77 5.64
N ILE A 27 -3.10 12.68 6.34
CA ILE A 27 -3.75 11.49 5.80
C ILE A 27 -4.82 10.98 6.76
N ASP A 28 -5.82 10.28 6.26
CA ASP A 28 -6.91 9.70 7.05
C ASP A 28 -6.67 8.23 7.39
N ALA A 29 -5.86 7.54 6.60
CA ALA A 29 -5.46 6.15 6.82
C ALA A 29 -4.15 5.83 6.09
N ALA A 30 -3.51 4.73 6.47
CA ALA A 30 -2.37 4.17 5.74
C ALA A 30 -2.56 2.68 5.47
N CYS A 31 -2.03 2.21 4.33
CA CYS A 31 -1.95 0.80 3.94
C CYS A 31 -0.48 0.42 3.79
N PHE A 32 -0.08 -0.72 4.35
CA PHE A 32 1.25 -1.31 4.18
C PHE A 32 1.10 -2.71 3.57
N LEU A 33 1.64 -2.90 2.39
CA LEU A 33 1.38 -4.08 1.56
C LEU A 33 2.44 -5.18 1.68
N GLY A 34 3.24 -5.14 2.75
CA GLY A 34 4.22 -6.18 3.08
C GLY A 34 5.67 -5.86 2.71
N ASP A 35 6.55 -6.78 3.07
CA ASP A 35 8.01 -6.74 2.98
C ASP A 35 8.62 -5.43 3.51
N VAL A 36 8.88 -5.24 4.77
CA VAL A 36 9.10 -6.11 5.92
C VAL A 36 8.12 -5.78 7.04
N ALA A 37 7.54 -6.79 7.72
CA ALA A 37 6.49 -6.59 8.74
C ALA A 37 6.91 -5.69 9.92
N SER A 38 8.19 -5.68 10.32
CA SER A 38 8.69 -4.77 11.35
C SER A 38 8.59 -3.29 10.97
N ASP A 39 8.50 -2.97 9.68
CA ASP A 39 8.34 -1.61 9.20
C ASP A 39 6.87 -1.16 9.27
N ALA A 40 5.92 -2.10 9.26
CA ALA A 40 4.54 -1.81 9.62
C ALA A 40 4.43 -1.33 11.08
N ALA A 41 5.21 -1.92 12.00
CA ALA A 41 5.27 -1.45 13.40
C ALA A 41 5.87 -0.04 13.49
N TYR A 42 6.91 0.26 12.73
CA TYR A 42 7.47 1.60 12.62
C TYR A 42 6.44 2.62 12.09
N LEU A 43 5.73 2.30 11.01
CA LEU A 43 4.66 3.16 10.49
C LEU A 43 3.56 3.38 11.52
N ARG A 44 3.13 2.33 12.22
CA ARG A 44 2.12 2.44 13.28
C ARG A 44 2.53 3.44 14.35
N LEU A 45 3.79 3.40 14.79
CA LEU A 45 4.33 4.35 15.76
C LEU A 45 4.30 5.78 15.19
N ARG A 46 4.71 5.99 13.94
CA ARG A 46 4.67 7.30 13.28
C ARG A 46 3.24 7.85 13.19
N LEU A 47 2.30 7.02 12.78
CA LEU A 47 0.88 7.40 12.65
C LEU A 47 0.23 7.77 13.99
N THR A 48 0.59 7.11 15.09
CA THR A 48 0.08 7.47 16.42
C THR A 48 0.55 8.84 16.90
N ALA A 49 1.64 9.36 16.34
CA ALA A 49 2.16 10.71 16.61
C ALA A 49 1.53 11.79 15.72
N MET A 50 0.83 11.41 14.66
CA MET A 50 0.14 12.34 13.76
C MET A 50 -1.19 12.81 14.35
N ALA A 51 -1.62 14.00 13.94
CA ALA A 51 -2.97 14.48 14.23
C ALA A 51 -4.02 13.49 13.68
N GLY A 52 -5.09 13.27 14.45
CA GLY A 52 -6.14 12.31 14.05
C GLY A 52 -5.75 10.83 14.22
N LYS A 53 -4.48 10.51 14.47
CA LYS A 53 -3.97 9.14 14.65
C LYS A 53 -4.50 8.17 13.58
N PRO A 54 -4.20 8.39 12.31
CA PRO A 54 -4.75 7.59 11.22
C PRO A 54 -4.45 6.09 11.42
N PRO A 55 -5.43 5.20 11.15
CA PRO A 55 -5.24 3.76 11.28
C PRO A 55 -4.29 3.22 10.22
N LEU A 56 -3.59 2.12 10.56
CA LEU A 56 -2.78 1.34 9.63
C LEU A 56 -3.44 0.00 9.34
N TYR A 57 -3.69 -0.26 8.07
CA TYR A 57 -4.08 -1.55 7.51
C TYR A 57 -2.85 -2.21 6.89
N ALA A 58 -2.49 -3.41 7.34
CA ALA A 58 -1.25 -4.03 6.91
C ALA A 58 -1.45 -5.51 6.60
N VAL A 59 -0.78 -5.96 5.54
CA VAL A 59 -0.66 -7.37 5.15
C VAL A 59 0.79 -7.80 5.16
N ARG A 60 1.05 -9.10 5.23
CA ARG A 60 2.41 -9.64 5.16
C ARG A 60 2.83 -9.90 3.72
N GLY A 61 4.15 -9.76 3.47
CA GLY A 61 4.79 -10.15 2.22
C GLY A 61 5.44 -11.52 2.27
N ASN A 62 6.09 -11.92 1.18
CA ASN A 62 6.78 -13.20 1.08
C ASN A 62 8.03 -13.32 1.98
N ASN A 63 8.57 -12.21 2.46
CA ASN A 63 9.69 -12.18 3.41
C ASN A 63 9.25 -12.11 4.89
N ASP A 64 7.95 -12.17 5.16
CA ASP A 64 7.36 -11.98 6.49
C ASP A 64 6.90 -13.28 7.14
N TYR A 65 7.68 -14.35 7.05
CA TYR A 65 7.32 -15.73 7.47
C TYR A 65 6.81 -15.86 8.91
N ALA A 66 7.37 -15.09 9.83
CA ALA A 66 7.01 -15.13 11.26
C ALA A 66 6.01 -14.05 11.67
N SER A 67 5.42 -13.32 10.72
CA SER A 67 4.51 -12.23 11.00
C SER A 67 3.10 -12.74 11.33
N ALA A 68 2.46 -12.11 12.31
CA ALA A 68 1.05 -12.28 12.61
C ALA A 68 0.11 -11.48 11.69
N LEU A 69 0.65 -10.69 10.75
CA LEU A 69 -0.16 -9.97 9.77
C LEU A 69 -0.85 -10.95 8.81
N PRO A 70 -2.07 -10.64 8.36
CA PRO A 70 -2.79 -11.49 7.40
C PRO A 70 -2.15 -11.43 6.02
N ASP A 71 -2.40 -12.45 5.19
CA ASP A 71 -2.00 -12.47 3.77
C ASP A 71 -2.81 -11.50 2.92
N GLU A 72 -4.07 -11.33 3.29
CA GLU A 72 -5.04 -10.49 2.59
C GLU A 72 -5.92 -9.76 3.60
N LEU A 73 -6.39 -8.59 3.23
CA LEU A 73 -7.28 -7.77 4.03
C LEU A 73 -8.26 -7.02 3.12
N VAL A 74 -9.49 -6.86 3.59
CA VAL A 74 -10.46 -5.93 2.99
C VAL A 74 -10.80 -4.87 4.00
N CYS A 75 -10.76 -3.60 3.61
CA CYS A 75 -11.21 -2.49 4.44
C CYS A 75 -12.10 -1.54 3.64
N GLU A 76 -12.89 -0.76 4.34
CA GLU A 76 -13.75 0.27 3.75
C GLU A 76 -13.26 1.65 4.20
N LEU A 77 -12.90 2.49 3.24
CA LEU A 77 -12.40 3.84 3.46
C LEU A 77 -13.08 4.80 2.47
N GLY A 78 -13.59 5.91 2.96
CA GLY A 78 -14.23 6.92 2.13
C GLY A 78 -15.41 6.41 1.28
N GLY A 79 -16.09 5.35 1.73
CA GLY A 79 -17.19 4.71 1.00
C GLY A 79 -16.72 3.76 -0.11
N LYS A 80 -15.41 3.49 -0.23
CA LYS A 80 -14.82 2.53 -1.17
C LYS A 80 -14.26 1.32 -0.44
N ARG A 81 -14.40 0.16 -1.08
CA ARG A 81 -13.94 -1.13 -0.59
C ARG A 81 -12.59 -1.44 -1.21
N LEU A 82 -11.56 -1.55 -0.38
CA LEU A 82 -10.17 -1.76 -0.79
C LEU A 82 -9.74 -3.18 -0.42
N TYR A 83 -9.27 -3.94 -1.39
CA TYR A 83 -8.64 -5.25 -1.21
C TYR A 83 -7.12 -5.08 -1.17
N LEU A 84 -6.50 -5.48 -0.07
CA LEU A 84 -5.07 -5.39 0.17
C LEU A 84 -4.45 -6.78 0.14
N THR A 85 -3.36 -6.93 -0.59
CA THR A 85 -2.52 -8.13 -0.63
C THR A 85 -1.08 -7.72 -0.97
N HIS A 86 -0.09 -8.54 -0.59
CA HIS A 86 1.26 -8.28 -1.10
C HIS A 86 1.38 -8.61 -2.60
N GLY A 87 0.64 -9.59 -3.09
CA GLY A 87 0.64 -9.98 -4.50
C GLY A 87 1.38 -11.29 -4.81
N HIS A 88 2.28 -11.74 -3.95
CA HIS A 88 3.07 -12.98 -4.15
C HIS A 88 2.21 -14.27 -4.22
N LEU A 89 1.00 -14.24 -3.71
CA LEU A 89 0.02 -15.35 -3.78
C LEU A 89 -0.94 -15.23 -4.97
N CYS A 90 -0.73 -14.24 -5.84
CA CYS A 90 -1.49 -14.05 -7.07
C CYS A 90 -0.66 -14.52 -8.27
N ALA A 91 -1.16 -15.50 -9.00
CA ALA A 91 -0.45 -16.06 -10.16
C ALA A 91 -0.34 -15.08 -11.34
N SER A 92 -1.21 -14.07 -11.39
CA SER A 92 -1.27 -13.07 -12.47
C SER A 92 -2.10 -11.85 -12.04
N LEU A 93 -2.03 -10.77 -12.81
CA LEU A 93 -2.93 -9.62 -12.64
C LEU A 93 -4.39 -10.01 -12.83
N TYR A 94 -4.67 -10.96 -13.72
CA TYR A 94 -6.03 -11.50 -13.89
C TYR A 94 -6.54 -12.14 -12.59
N SER A 95 -5.73 -12.98 -11.94
CA SER A 95 -6.12 -13.60 -10.66
C SER A 95 -6.31 -12.57 -9.55
N LEU A 96 -5.54 -11.48 -9.55
CA LEU A 96 -5.68 -10.36 -8.62
C LEU A 96 -7.03 -9.65 -8.82
N VAL A 97 -7.38 -9.34 -10.08
CA VAL A 97 -8.69 -8.75 -10.44
C VAL A 97 -9.84 -9.64 -9.99
N MET A 98 -9.77 -10.95 -10.26
CA MET A 98 -10.83 -11.89 -9.89
C MET A 98 -11.01 -11.94 -8.36
N LYS A 99 -9.92 -12.01 -7.59
CA LYS A 99 -9.96 -11.95 -6.12
C LYS A 99 -10.58 -10.66 -5.59
N ALA A 100 -10.26 -9.52 -6.20
CA ALA A 100 -10.85 -8.23 -5.85
C ALA A 100 -12.37 -8.20 -6.13
N LYS A 101 -12.79 -8.70 -7.29
CA LYS A 101 -14.21 -8.79 -7.68
C LYS A 101 -15.01 -9.72 -6.77
N GLU A 102 -14.47 -10.87 -6.38
CA GLU A 102 -15.10 -11.79 -5.43
C GLU A 102 -15.35 -11.13 -4.06
N ARG A 103 -14.57 -10.10 -3.72
CA ARG A 103 -14.69 -9.32 -2.48
C ARG A 103 -15.48 -8.02 -2.65
N ASN A 104 -16.04 -7.79 -3.84
CA ASN A 104 -16.71 -6.54 -4.23
C ASN A 104 -15.82 -5.29 -3.98
N ALA A 105 -14.53 -5.40 -4.26
CA ALA A 105 -13.59 -4.32 -4.05
C ALA A 105 -13.58 -3.34 -5.25
N ASP A 106 -13.52 -2.05 -4.94
CA ASP A 106 -13.34 -0.97 -5.92
C ASP A 106 -11.88 -0.84 -6.35
N ALA A 107 -10.94 -1.23 -5.47
CA ALA A 107 -9.51 -1.22 -5.75
C ALA A 107 -8.80 -2.43 -5.15
N ALA A 108 -7.77 -2.93 -5.85
CA ALA A 108 -6.79 -3.89 -5.38
C ALA A 108 -5.45 -3.19 -5.17
N LEU A 109 -5.01 -3.11 -3.92
CA LEU A 109 -3.73 -2.53 -3.53
C LEU A 109 -2.72 -3.68 -3.36
N PHE A 110 -1.60 -3.64 -4.08
CA PHE A 110 -0.62 -4.74 -4.06
C PHE A 110 0.82 -4.22 -4.21
N GLY A 111 1.81 -5.05 -3.91
CA GLY A 111 3.24 -4.76 -3.99
C GLY A 111 4.00 -5.83 -4.75
N HIS A 112 5.08 -6.36 -4.17
CA HIS A 112 5.89 -7.48 -4.62
C HIS A 112 6.71 -7.25 -5.88
N THR A 113 6.14 -6.67 -6.94
CA THR A 113 6.87 -6.46 -8.21
C THR A 113 7.85 -5.31 -8.16
N HIS A 114 7.73 -4.42 -7.17
CA HIS A 114 8.45 -3.15 -7.04
C HIS A 114 8.17 -2.16 -8.17
N GLU A 115 7.25 -2.48 -9.06
CA GLU A 115 6.88 -1.65 -10.22
C GLU A 115 5.58 -0.88 -9.93
N ALA A 116 5.66 0.44 -9.96
CA ALA A 116 4.48 1.28 -9.75
C ALA A 116 3.44 1.04 -10.85
N MET A 117 2.19 0.83 -10.45
CA MET A 117 1.06 0.62 -11.35
C MET A 117 -0.15 1.43 -10.87
N ASN A 118 -0.87 2.00 -11.81
CA ASN A 118 -2.12 2.72 -11.58
C ASN A 118 -3.02 2.54 -12.81
N GLU A 119 -3.74 1.43 -12.87
CA GLU A 119 -4.54 1.05 -14.03
C GLU A 119 -5.88 0.46 -13.61
N TYR A 120 -6.90 0.63 -14.44
CA TYR A 120 -8.19 -0.02 -14.25
C TYR A 120 -8.27 -1.30 -15.09
N ALA A 121 -8.73 -2.38 -14.46
CA ALA A 121 -9.07 -3.63 -15.12
C ALA A 121 -10.43 -4.11 -14.61
N ASP A 122 -11.38 -4.32 -15.52
CA ASP A 122 -12.72 -4.83 -15.21
C ASP A 122 -13.46 -4.01 -14.12
N GLY A 123 -13.26 -2.69 -14.11
CA GLY A 123 -13.86 -1.77 -13.15
C GLY A 123 -13.14 -1.70 -11.79
N VAL A 124 -12.05 -2.47 -11.59
CA VAL A 124 -11.23 -2.44 -10.37
C VAL A 124 -9.98 -1.61 -10.62
N LEU A 125 -9.67 -0.66 -9.75
CA LEU A 125 -8.38 0.03 -9.74
C LEU A 125 -7.28 -0.92 -9.26
N LEU A 126 -6.27 -1.16 -10.08
CA LEU A 126 -5.04 -1.86 -9.69
C LEU A 126 -3.98 -0.84 -9.30
N LEU A 127 -3.62 -0.79 -8.02
CA LEU A 127 -2.64 0.15 -7.49
C LEU A 127 -1.47 -0.60 -6.86
N ASN A 128 -0.29 -0.45 -7.46
CA ASN A 128 0.99 -0.79 -6.84
C ASN A 128 1.77 0.51 -6.62
N PRO A 129 2.17 0.85 -5.39
CA PRO A 129 2.89 2.09 -5.11
C PRO A 129 4.36 2.06 -5.56
N GLY A 130 4.87 0.89 -5.99
CA GLY A 130 6.29 0.63 -6.12
C GLY A 130 6.93 0.31 -4.77
N ALA A 131 8.27 0.26 -4.71
CA ALA A 131 9.01 -0.08 -3.50
C ALA A 131 9.41 1.17 -2.71
N ALA A 132 9.09 1.20 -1.42
CA ALA A 132 9.49 2.29 -0.52
C ALA A 132 10.98 2.20 -0.11
N GLY A 133 11.64 1.06 -0.33
CA GLY A 133 13.02 0.78 0.07
C GLY A 133 13.97 0.32 -1.04
N ASP A 134 13.72 0.64 -2.29
CA ASP A 134 14.49 0.14 -3.45
C ASP A 134 15.98 0.55 -3.45
N ARG A 135 16.32 1.62 -2.70
CA ARG A 135 17.72 2.07 -2.53
C ARG A 135 18.62 1.04 -1.86
N MET A 136 18.07 0.21 -0.94
CA MET A 136 18.85 -0.75 -0.15
C MET A 136 19.22 -2.01 -0.93
N HIS A 137 18.59 -2.27 -2.07
CA HIS A 137 18.80 -3.52 -2.83
C HIS A 137 19.72 -3.39 -4.05
N GLY A 138 20.48 -2.29 -4.15
CA GLY A 138 21.49 -2.11 -5.21
C GLY A 138 20.91 -2.01 -6.62
N ARG A 139 19.60 -1.91 -6.76
CA ARG A 139 18.93 -1.71 -8.05
C ARG A 139 18.90 -0.25 -8.49
N GLY A 140 19.43 0.67 -7.66
CA GLY A 140 19.53 2.10 -7.99
C GLY A 140 18.18 2.80 -8.18
N GLY A 141 17.09 2.19 -7.74
CA GLY A 141 15.75 2.73 -7.86
C GLY A 141 15.48 3.85 -6.86
N ALA A 142 14.57 4.74 -7.21
CA ALA A 142 14.04 5.73 -6.28
C ALA A 142 13.01 5.10 -5.33
N ALA A 143 13.00 5.52 -4.06
CA ALA A 143 11.96 5.11 -3.13
C ALA A 143 10.61 5.69 -3.56
N ARG A 144 9.56 4.87 -3.54
CA ARG A 144 8.23 5.19 -4.07
C ARG A 144 7.13 4.87 -3.08
N ALA A 145 6.08 5.68 -3.11
CA ALA A 145 4.81 5.43 -2.44
C ALA A 145 3.68 6.13 -3.18
N SER A 146 2.44 5.81 -2.87
CA SER A 146 1.27 6.46 -3.47
C SER A 146 0.34 7.02 -2.42
N LEU A 147 -0.34 8.11 -2.75
CA LEU A 147 -1.47 8.64 -2.02
C LEU A 147 -2.73 8.41 -2.85
N LEU A 148 -3.62 7.56 -2.35
CA LEU A 148 -4.94 7.33 -2.93
C LEU A 148 -5.92 8.33 -2.33
N LEU A 149 -6.51 9.15 -3.19
CA LEU A 149 -7.55 10.11 -2.84
C LEU A 149 -8.90 9.53 -3.24
N ILE A 150 -9.80 9.40 -2.28
CA ILE A 150 -11.17 8.92 -2.50
C ILE A 150 -12.12 10.11 -2.38
N ASP A 151 -12.76 10.49 -3.49
CA ASP A 151 -13.65 11.62 -3.58
C ASP A 151 -14.97 11.20 -4.25
N GLY A 152 -15.95 10.84 -3.43
CA GLY A 152 -17.18 10.20 -3.91
C GLY A 152 -16.87 8.91 -4.65
N ASP A 153 -17.24 8.85 -5.92
CA ASP A 153 -16.97 7.68 -6.78
C ASP A 153 -15.57 7.65 -7.40
N ASN A 154 -14.81 8.73 -7.28
CA ASN A 154 -13.51 8.86 -7.91
C ASN A 154 -12.39 8.32 -7.02
N LEU A 155 -11.51 7.52 -7.62
CA LEU A 155 -10.25 7.08 -7.05
C LEU A 155 -9.11 7.76 -7.82
N ILE A 156 -8.38 8.66 -7.16
CA ILE A 156 -7.31 9.45 -7.77
C ILE A 156 -5.99 9.07 -7.09
N VAL A 157 -4.97 8.72 -7.89
CA VAL A 157 -3.67 8.31 -7.37
C VAL A 157 -2.64 9.43 -7.60
N ARG A 158 -1.88 9.77 -6.56
CA ARG A 158 -0.71 10.64 -6.63
C ARG A 158 0.52 9.84 -6.22
N ASN A 159 1.53 9.78 -7.08
CA ASN A 159 2.78 9.09 -6.81
C ASN A 159 3.79 10.02 -6.16
N PHE A 160 4.52 9.50 -5.16
CA PHE A 160 5.64 10.15 -4.50
C PHE A 160 6.92 9.38 -4.80
N VAL A 161 7.98 10.12 -5.11
CA VAL A 161 9.29 9.58 -5.50
C VAL A 161 10.37 10.40 -4.79
N LEU A 162 11.37 9.71 -4.18
CA LEU A 162 12.52 10.33 -3.50
C LEU A 162 13.82 10.06 -4.23
#